data_3b3a96efb73d0b900f7005029a1523ad
#
_entry.id   3b3a96efb73d0b900f7005029a1523ad
#
_cell.length_a   1.000
_cell.length_b   1.000
_cell.length_c   1.000
_cell.angle_alpha   90.00
_cell.angle_beta   90.00
_cell.angle_gamma   90.00
#
_symmetry.space_group_name_H-M   'P 1'
#
loop_
_entity.id
_entity.type
_entity.pdbx_description
1 polymer ?
#
loop_
_entity_poly.entity_id
_entity_poly.type
_entity_poly.pdbx_seq_one_letter_code
_entity_poly.pdbx_strand_id
1 'polypeptide(L)'
;VTTDTPVAPPSLADLIRAGDWRRAAATASVQGESPELIDALQILRSVQGEIRARRYPAARQQLLAYQGVTRELAHPLAAELRLYVHPDAVLEALNALEAAQKEPDAQVLAERLAGALAQPLTRAEALNAQGVLHAMLDDEVEARAALDAARAADPGHYRALTNLGNLELEAGRFAEAETIYREVIRLAPEYDGGHHNLGVAVRRQGRVAEGVRHIRQGQRLAMKRSREDTQAEVKEQFSRNPNLKYLRFAVLAVLALIVFLALRGAGS
;
A
#
# COMPACT_ATOMS: atom_id res chain seq x y z
N VAL A 1 9.54 36.78 -25.99
CA VAL A 1 9.55 36.73 -24.50
C VAL A 1 8.21 36.21 -24.10
N THR A 2 8.10 34.90 -23.93
CA THR A 2 6.91 34.26 -23.34
C THR A 2 6.97 34.50 -21.82
N THR A 3 6.11 35.37 -21.34
CA THR A 3 5.88 35.57 -19.91
C THR A 3 5.25 34.29 -19.36
N ASP A 4 6.07 33.45 -18.70
CA ASP A 4 5.64 32.30 -17.95
C ASP A 4 4.87 32.84 -16.72
N THR A 5 3.56 32.94 -16.83
CA THR A 5 2.70 33.35 -15.69
C THR A 5 2.80 32.24 -14.64
N PRO A 6 3.25 32.51 -13.42
CA PRO A 6 3.35 31.48 -12.41
C PRO A 6 1.95 30.88 -12.16
N VAL A 7 1.82 29.58 -12.43
CA VAL A 7 0.58 28.84 -12.14
C VAL A 7 0.36 28.90 -10.63
N ALA A 8 -0.77 29.45 -10.21
CA ALA A 8 -1.11 29.52 -8.80
C ALA A 8 -1.09 28.11 -8.18
N PRO A 9 -0.63 27.96 -6.94
CA PRO A 9 -0.64 26.66 -6.29
C PRO A 9 -2.09 26.12 -6.19
N PRO A 10 -2.28 24.80 -6.36
CA PRO A 10 -3.61 24.20 -6.33
C PRO A 10 -4.29 24.46 -4.97
N SER A 11 -5.57 24.80 -5.02
CA SER A 11 -6.39 24.97 -3.80
C SER A 11 -6.57 23.62 -3.08
N LEU A 12 -7.03 23.67 -1.81
CA LEU A 12 -7.35 22.45 -1.06
C LEU A 12 -8.43 21.61 -1.77
N ALA A 13 -9.44 22.28 -2.34
CA ALA A 13 -10.47 21.61 -3.15
C ALA A 13 -9.88 20.91 -4.39
N ASP A 14 -8.93 21.56 -5.09
CA ASP A 14 -8.27 20.93 -6.26
C ASP A 14 -7.45 19.71 -5.87
N LEU A 15 -6.78 19.75 -4.71
CA LEU A 15 -6.03 18.60 -4.18
C LEU A 15 -6.96 17.44 -3.80
N ILE A 16 -8.13 17.73 -3.23
CA ILE A 16 -9.17 16.73 -2.94
C ILE A 16 -9.67 16.10 -4.23
N ARG A 17 -10.01 16.90 -5.24
CA ARG A 17 -10.46 16.42 -6.57
C ARG A 17 -9.40 15.58 -7.27
N ALA A 18 -8.15 15.93 -7.11
CA ALA A 18 -7.03 15.17 -7.66
C ALA A 18 -6.71 13.87 -6.88
N GLY A 19 -7.32 13.65 -5.72
CA GLY A 19 -6.98 12.51 -4.85
C GLY A 19 -5.56 12.60 -4.25
N ASP A 20 -4.98 13.80 -4.21
CA ASP A 20 -3.66 14.02 -3.59
C ASP A 20 -3.81 14.24 -2.08
N TRP A 21 -4.21 13.17 -1.40
CA TRP A 21 -4.52 13.19 0.03
C TRP A 21 -3.34 13.64 0.89
N ARG A 22 -2.11 13.37 0.44
CA ARG A 22 -0.90 13.80 1.16
C ARG A 22 -0.77 15.31 1.16
N ARG A 23 -0.90 15.96 -0.02
CA ARG A 23 -0.81 17.41 -0.12
C ARG A 23 -2.05 18.07 0.46
N ALA A 24 -3.23 17.49 0.26
CA ALA A 24 -4.47 17.98 0.85
C ALA A 24 -4.39 18.04 2.38
N ALA A 25 -3.97 16.97 3.06
CA ALA A 25 -3.80 16.95 4.51
C ALA A 25 -2.76 17.97 5.01
N ALA A 26 -1.63 18.10 4.29
CA ALA A 26 -0.60 19.07 4.63
C ALA A 26 -1.09 20.52 4.44
N THR A 27 -1.80 20.80 3.35
CA THR A 27 -2.37 22.12 3.05
C THR A 27 -3.43 22.49 4.08
N ALA A 28 -4.35 21.58 4.43
CA ALA A 28 -5.36 21.80 5.44
C ALA A 28 -4.72 22.14 6.81
N SER A 29 -3.66 21.42 7.19
CA SER A 29 -2.95 21.68 8.44
C SER A 29 -2.28 23.07 8.44
N VAL A 30 -1.67 23.49 7.32
CA VAL A 30 -1.02 24.81 7.20
C VAL A 30 -2.05 25.95 7.18
N GLN A 31 -3.21 25.72 6.58
CA GLN A 31 -4.30 26.70 6.52
C GLN A 31 -5.07 26.82 7.85
N GLY A 32 -4.82 25.93 8.81
CA GLY A 32 -5.52 25.92 10.10
C GLY A 32 -6.98 25.48 9.97
N GLU A 33 -7.27 24.58 9.04
CA GLU A 33 -8.61 23.99 8.87
C GLU A 33 -9.05 23.20 10.11
N SER A 34 -10.32 22.83 10.17
CA SER A 34 -10.84 22.11 11.34
C SER A 34 -10.12 20.77 11.58
N PRO A 35 -9.90 20.36 12.84
CA PRO A 35 -9.27 19.09 13.18
C PRO A 35 -9.94 17.90 12.49
N GLU A 36 -11.28 17.91 12.41
CA GLU A 36 -12.07 16.83 11.82
C GLU A 36 -11.79 16.69 10.30
N LEU A 37 -11.63 17.83 9.60
CA LEU A 37 -11.25 17.80 8.18
C LEU A 37 -9.84 17.28 7.99
N ILE A 38 -8.89 17.72 8.82
CA ILE A 38 -7.50 17.28 8.79
C ILE A 38 -7.43 15.76 9.04
N ASP A 39 -8.15 15.27 10.05
CA ASP A 39 -8.24 13.84 10.38
C ASP A 39 -8.83 13.04 9.22
N ALA A 40 -9.93 13.50 8.62
CA ALA A 40 -10.53 12.85 7.45
C ALA A 40 -9.51 12.70 6.29
N LEU A 41 -8.77 13.75 5.98
CA LEU A 41 -7.76 13.74 4.91
C LEU A 41 -6.56 12.84 5.25
N GLN A 42 -6.13 12.79 6.52
CA GLN A 42 -5.07 11.90 6.97
C GLN A 42 -5.50 10.43 6.91
N ILE A 43 -6.74 10.12 7.25
CA ILE A 43 -7.30 8.78 7.11
C ILE A 43 -7.33 8.37 5.63
N LEU A 44 -7.80 9.23 4.71
CA LEU A 44 -7.79 8.93 3.27
C LEU A 44 -6.39 8.68 2.72
N ARG A 45 -5.40 9.46 3.16
CA ARG A 45 -3.99 9.21 2.87
C ARG A 45 -3.55 7.83 3.35
N SER A 46 -3.98 7.43 4.56
CA SER A 46 -3.69 6.10 5.11
C SER A 46 -4.36 5.00 4.28
N VAL A 47 -5.65 5.13 3.97
CA VAL A 47 -6.40 4.20 3.10
C VAL A 47 -5.67 3.99 1.77
N GLN A 48 -5.26 5.07 1.10
CA GLN A 48 -4.52 4.98 -0.15
C GLN A 48 -3.18 4.23 0.02
N GLY A 49 -2.47 4.47 1.13
CA GLY A 49 -1.24 3.77 1.48
C GLY A 49 -1.45 2.26 1.67
N GLU A 50 -2.52 1.88 2.36
CA GLU A 50 -2.88 0.47 2.58
C GLU A 50 -3.29 -0.23 1.27
N ILE A 51 -4.01 0.46 0.37
CA ILE A 51 -4.38 -0.06 -0.96
C ILE A 51 -3.11 -0.30 -1.79
N ARG A 52 -2.20 0.67 -1.87
CA ARG A 52 -0.89 0.52 -2.56
C ARG A 52 -0.08 -0.65 -2.03
N ALA A 53 -0.19 -0.94 -0.73
CA ALA A 53 0.49 -2.05 -0.07
C ALA A 53 -0.26 -3.39 -0.18
N ARG A 54 -1.47 -3.40 -0.77
CA ARG A 54 -2.42 -4.54 -0.83
C ARG A 54 -2.83 -5.07 0.55
N ARG A 55 -2.83 -4.20 1.56
CA ARG A 55 -3.32 -4.52 2.90
C ARG A 55 -4.80 -4.16 3.02
N TYR A 56 -5.65 -4.84 2.24
CA TYR A 56 -7.08 -4.54 2.12
C TYR A 56 -7.85 -4.60 3.46
N PRO A 57 -7.57 -5.54 4.40
CA PRO A 57 -8.19 -5.51 5.72
C PRO A 57 -7.91 -4.22 6.49
N ALA A 58 -6.67 -3.71 6.46
CA ALA A 58 -6.30 -2.45 7.09
C ALA A 58 -6.95 -1.26 6.38
N ALA A 59 -7.00 -1.26 5.05
CA ALA A 59 -7.70 -0.23 4.27
C ALA A 59 -9.19 -0.15 4.64
N ARG A 60 -9.87 -1.29 4.80
CA ARG A 60 -11.29 -1.36 5.25
C ARG A 60 -11.46 -0.76 6.65
N GLN A 61 -10.58 -1.10 7.58
CA GLN A 61 -10.63 -0.56 8.94
C GLN A 61 -10.47 0.96 8.96
N GLN A 62 -9.52 1.49 8.19
CA GLN A 62 -9.32 2.94 8.06
C GLN A 62 -10.53 3.61 7.40
N LEU A 63 -11.13 2.98 6.40
CA LEU A 63 -12.30 3.53 5.73
C LEU A 63 -13.53 3.60 6.65
N LEU A 64 -13.71 2.64 7.54
CA LEU A 64 -14.75 2.70 8.59
C LEU A 64 -14.48 3.85 9.58
N ALA A 65 -13.22 4.10 9.94
CA ALA A 65 -12.85 5.26 10.75
C ALA A 65 -13.16 6.58 10.01
N TYR A 66 -12.88 6.65 8.69
CA TYR A 66 -13.26 7.79 7.86
C TYR A 66 -14.78 8.06 7.87
N GLN A 67 -15.61 7.02 7.75
CA GLN A 67 -17.07 7.15 7.85
C GLN A 67 -17.50 7.76 9.20
N GLY A 68 -16.84 7.35 10.30
CA GLY A 68 -17.12 7.89 11.63
C GLY A 68 -16.83 9.38 11.72
N VAL A 69 -15.66 9.81 11.28
CA VAL A 69 -15.22 11.21 11.32
C VAL A 69 -16.07 12.09 10.39
N THR A 70 -16.42 11.60 9.19
CA THR A 70 -17.12 12.42 8.19
C THR A 70 -18.64 12.46 8.35
N ARG A 71 -19.23 11.62 9.22
CA ARG A 71 -20.67 11.59 9.46
C ARG A 71 -21.20 12.95 9.95
N GLU A 72 -20.46 13.57 10.86
CA GLU A 72 -20.82 14.83 11.53
C GLU A 72 -19.96 16.01 11.05
N LEU A 73 -19.17 15.81 9.99
CA LEU A 73 -18.27 16.85 9.49
C LEU A 73 -19.05 18.05 8.95
N ALA A 74 -19.08 19.14 9.74
CA ALA A 74 -19.70 20.42 9.40
C ALA A 74 -18.67 21.35 8.74
N HIS A 75 -18.28 21.06 7.50
CA HIS A 75 -17.28 21.83 6.75
C HIS A 75 -17.72 22.02 5.30
N PRO A 76 -17.44 23.19 4.65
CA PRO A 76 -17.80 23.42 3.23
C PRO A 76 -17.30 22.34 2.28
N LEU A 77 -16.09 21.79 2.52
CA LEU A 77 -15.50 20.72 1.70
C LEU A 77 -16.06 19.32 2.00
N ALA A 78 -16.94 19.16 3.01
CA ALA A 78 -17.53 17.87 3.33
C ALA A 78 -18.36 17.31 2.16
N ALA A 79 -19.08 18.18 1.43
CA ALA A 79 -19.83 17.79 0.24
C ALA A 79 -18.88 17.29 -0.86
N GLU A 80 -17.76 17.97 -1.05
CA GLU A 80 -16.72 17.61 -2.02
C GLU A 80 -16.09 16.26 -1.68
N LEU A 81 -15.71 16.04 -0.40
CA LEU A 81 -15.19 14.75 0.06
C LEU A 81 -16.16 13.60 -0.20
N ARG A 82 -17.46 13.81 0.08
CA ARG A 82 -18.52 12.80 -0.16
C ARG A 82 -18.75 12.53 -1.64
N LEU A 83 -18.49 13.50 -2.52
CA LEU A 83 -18.59 13.33 -3.96
C LEU A 83 -17.46 12.43 -4.51
N TYR A 84 -16.26 12.54 -3.95
CA TYR A 84 -15.06 11.79 -4.41
C TYR A 84 -14.83 10.48 -3.68
N VAL A 85 -15.32 10.33 -2.46
CA VAL A 85 -15.15 9.13 -1.66
C VAL A 85 -16.51 8.65 -1.15
N HIS A 86 -17.02 7.60 -1.78
CA HIS A 86 -18.21 6.87 -1.36
C HIS A 86 -17.78 5.63 -0.57
N PRO A 87 -17.78 5.66 0.77
CA PRO A 87 -17.18 4.59 1.58
C PRO A 87 -17.73 3.20 1.26
N ASP A 88 -19.04 3.04 1.06
CA ASP A 88 -19.64 1.75 0.77
C ASP A 88 -19.17 1.20 -0.59
N ALA A 89 -19.13 2.06 -1.63
CA ALA A 89 -18.63 1.66 -2.94
C ALA A 89 -17.12 1.35 -2.92
N VAL A 90 -16.33 2.05 -2.10
CA VAL A 90 -14.92 1.73 -1.90
C VAL A 90 -14.75 0.41 -1.13
N LEU A 91 -15.61 0.11 -0.15
CA LEU A 91 -15.60 -1.19 0.54
C LEU A 91 -15.87 -2.34 -0.42
N GLU A 92 -16.87 -2.21 -1.29
CA GLU A 92 -17.17 -3.19 -2.35
C GLU A 92 -15.98 -3.34 -3.33
N ALA A 93 -15.38 -2.23 -3.74
CA ALA A 93 -14.21 -2.22 -4.60
C ALA A 93 -13.00 -2.94 -3.95
N LEU A 94 -12.76 -2.75 -2.65
CA LEU A 94 -11.70 -3.46 -1.91
C LEU A 94 -11.95 -4.97 -1.86
N ASN A 95 -13.21 -5.40 -1.70
CA ASN A 95 -13.57 -6.81 -1.74
C ASN A 95 -13.36 -7.40 -3.15
N ALA A 96 -13.71 -6.65 -4.19
CA ALA A 96 -13.48 -7.04 -5.58
C ALA A 96 -11.98 -7.19 -5.89
N LEU A 97 -11.14 -6.23 -5.46
CA LEU A 97 -9.69 -6.29 -5.60
C LEU A 97 -9.08 -7.52 -4.89
N GLU A 98 -9.55 -7.83 -3.68
CA GLU A 98 -9.08 -9.00 -2.93
C GLU A 98 -9.47 -10.31 -3.62
N ALA A 99 -10.71 -10.42 -4.09
CA ALA A 99 -11.22 -11.59 -4.81
C ALA A 99 -10.55 -11.78 -6.19
N ALA A 100 -10.12 -10.68 -6.81
CA ALA A 100 -9.52 -10.68 -8.15
C ALA A 100 -8.05 -11.09 -8.20
N GLN A 101 -7.37 -11.22 -7.05
CA GLN A 101 -5.91 -11.46 -6.98
C GLN A 101 -5.41 -12.71 -7.73
N LYS A 102 -6.28 -13.68 -7.96
CA LYS A 102 -5.93 -14.96 -8.60
C LYS A 102 -6.74 -15.23 -9.87
N GLU A 103 -7.41 -14.21 -10.40
CA GLU A 103 -8.20 -14.35 -11.62
C GLU A 103 -7.28 -14.46 -12.85
N PRO A 104 -7.29 -15.56 -13.58
CA PRO A 104 -6.42 -15.76 -14.73
C PRO A 104 -7.02 -15.26 -16.05
N ASP A 105 -8.32 -14.98 -16.09
CA ASP A 105 -9.03 -14.54 -17.29
C ASP A 105 -9.15 -13.02 -17.31
N ALA A 106 -8.67 -12.38 -18.38
CA ALA A 106 -8.62 -10.92 -18.49
C ALA A 106 -10.00 -10.28 -18.58
N GLN A 107 -10.97 -10.94 -19.25
CA GLN A 107 -12.34 -10.43 -19.37
C GLN A 107 -13.07 -10.54 -18.03
N VAL A 108 -12.96 -11.67 -17.36
CA VAL A 108 -13.55 -11.88 -16.02
C VAL A 108 -12.93 -10.92 -15.01
N LEU A 109 -11.61 -10.68 -15.09
CA LEU A 109 -10.93 -9.70 -14.26
C LEU A 109 -11.48 -8.29 -14.50
N ALA A 110 -11.63 -7.87 -15.75
CA ALA A 110 -12.13 -6.54 -16.11
C ALA A 110 -13.58 -6.34 -15.60
N GLU A 111 -14.45 -7.31 -15.78
CA GLU A 111 -15.83 -7.27 -15.27
C GLU A 111 -15.87 -7.17 -13.74
N ARG A 112 -15.08 -7.99 -13.05
CA ARG A 112 -14.98 -8.01 -11.58
C ARG A 112 -14.44 -6.70 -11.01
N LEU A 113 -13.51 -6.07 -11.71
CA LEU A 113 -12.88 -4.81 -11.28
C LEU A 113 -13.62 -3.55 -11.74
N ALA A 114 -14.71 -3.64 -12.47
CA ALA A 114 -15.44 -2.49 -13.00
C ALA A 114 -15.82 -1.48 -11.90
N GLY A 115 -16.31 -1.95 -10.75
CA GLY A 115 -16.60 -1.12 -9.59
C GLY A 115 -15.35 -0.44 -9.00
N ALA A 116 -14.24 -1.18 -8.94
CA ALA A 116 -12.97 -0.65 -8.43
C ALA A 116 -12.32 0.38 -9.37
N LEU A 117 -12.51 0.23 -10.68
CA LEU A 117 -12.08 1.20 -11.68
C LEU A 117 -12.88 2.51 -11.60
N ALA A 118 -14.14 2.45 -11.18
CA ALA A 118 -14.99 3.62 -11.02
C ALA A 118 -14.61 4.48 -9.80
N GLN A 119 -13.99 3.89 -8.76
CA GLN A 119 -13.64 4.60 -7.53
C GLN A 119 -12.23 5.22 -7.61
N PRO A 120 -12.05 6.53 -7.33
CA PRO A 120 -10.74 7.19 -7.40
C PRO A 120 -9.67 6.52 -6.53
N LEU A 121 -10.03 6.07 -5.31
CA LEU A 121 -9.09 5.45 -4.37
C LEU A 121 -8.57 4.07 -4.82
N THR A 122 -9.35 3.31 -5.58
CA THR A 122 -9.03 1.93 -5.97
C THR A 122 -8.65 1.79 -7.43
N ARG A 123 -8.93 2.80 -8.25
CA ARG A 123 -8.69 2.78 -9.71
C ARG A 123 -7.28 2.37 -10.08
N ALA A 124 -6.29 2.98 -9.45
CA ALA A 124 -4.88 2.69 -9.76
C ALA A 124 -4.49 1.24 -9.46
N GLU A 125 -4.97 0.67 -8.34
CA GLU A 125 -4.70 -0.74 -8.02
C GLU A 125 -5.47 -1.69 -8.95
N ALA A 126 -6.70 -1.33 -9.36
CA ALA A 126 -7.46 -2.12 -10.33
C ALA A 126 -6.74 -2.16 -11.70
N LEU A 127 -6.27 -1.01 -12.19
CA LEU A 127 -5.46 -0.91 -13.41
C LEU A 127 -4.13 -1.67 -13.27
N ASN A 128 -3.48 -1.57 -12.11
CA ASN A 128 -2.27 -2.34 -11.83
C ASN A 128 -2.53 -3.85 -11.85
N ALA A 129 -3.66 -4.32 -11.34
CA ALA A 129 -4.03 -5.73 -11.41
C ALA A 129 -4.24 -6.21 -12.86
N GLN A 130 -4.92 -5.41 -13.69
CA GLN A 130 -5.06 -5.70 -15.12
C GLN A 130 -3.71 -5.74 -15.84
N GLY A 131 -2.85 -4.74 -15.60
CA GLY A 131 -1.52 -4.70 -16.21
C GLY A 131 -0.64 -5.89 -15.82
N VAL A 132 -0.71 -6.35 -14.57
CA VAL A 132 -0.02 -7.57 -14.14
C VAL A 132 -0.55 -8.80 -14.87
N LEU A 133 -1.87 -8.94 -15.04
CA LEU A 133 -2.44 -10.07 -15.75
C LEU A 133 -2.04 -10.08 -17.23
N HIS A 134 -2.11 -8.92 -17.93
CA HIS A 134 -1.67 -8.83 -19.32
C HIS A 134 -0.17 -9.17 -19.46
N ALA A 135 0.68 -8.74 -18.52
CA ALA A 135 2.09 -9.15 -18.51
C ALA A 135 2.26 -10.67 -18.34
N MET A 136 1.44 -11.31 -17.50
CA MET A 136 1.47 -12.78 -17.34
C MET A 136 0.97 -13.54 -18.58
N LEU A 137 0.17 -12.89 -19.43
CA LEU A 137 -0.31 -13.43 -20.72
C LEU A 137 0.60 -13.07 -21.90
N ASP A 138 1.80 -12.53 -21.64
CA ASP A 138 2.76 -12.05 -22.63
C ASP A 138 2.23 -10.94 -23.55
N ASP A 139 1.19 -10.20 -23.11
CA ASP A 139 0.62 -9.06 -23.79
C ASP A 139 1.25 -7.75 -23.26
N GLU A 140 2.48 -7.46 -23.74
CA GLU A 140 3.26 -6.29 -23.27
C GLU A 140 2.56 -4.96 -23.56
N VAL A 141 1.82 -4.86 -24.66
CA VAL A 141 1.18 -3.59 -25.08
C VAL A 141 0.08 -3.23 -24.10
N GLU A 142 -0.85 -4.12 -23.83
CA GLU A 142 -1.94 -3.89 -22.89
C GLU A 142 -1.44 -3.80 -21.44
N ALA A 143 -0.42 -4.60 -21.09
CA ALA A 143 0.23 -4.51 -19.78
C ALA A 143 0.78 -3.11 -19.53
N ARG A 144 1.53 -2.57 -20.50
CA ARG A 144 2.11 -1.22 -20.41
C ARG A 144 1.04 -0.15 -20.34
N ALA A 145 0.02 -0.23 -21.23
CA ALA A 145 -1.07 0.73 -21.25
C ALA A 145 -1.82 0.79 -19.90
N ALA A 146 -2.14 -0.37 -19.31
CA ALA A 146 -2.81 -0.45 -18.01
C ALA A 146 -1.92 0.08 -16.86
N LEU A 147 -0.63 -0.24 -16.84
CA LEU A 147 0.30 0.22 -15.82
C LEU A 147 0.60 1.72 -15.91
N ASP A 148 0.71 2.28 -17.12
CA ASP A 148 0.84 3.73 -17.32
C ASP A 148 -0.44 4.47 -16.89
N ALA A 149 -1.61 3.91 -17.19
CA ALA A 149 -2.89 4.44 -16.69
C ALA A 149 -2.97 4.37 -15.16
N ALA A 150 -2.46 3.29 -14.52
CA ALA A 150 -2.37 3.18 -13.07
C ALA A 150 -1.48 4.28 -12.46
N ARG A 151 -0.31 4.53 -13.08
CA ARG A 151 0.61 5.60 -12.68
C ARG A 151 -0.01 6.99 -12.87
N ALA A 152 -0.77 7.20 -13.94
CA ALA A 152 -1.47 8.46 -14.17
C ALA A 152 -2.59 8.68 -13.14
N ALA A 153 -3.34 7.64 -12.76
CA ALA A 153 -4.38 7.69 -11.74
C ALA A 153 -3.82 7.93 -10.32
N ASP A 154 -2.64 7.38 -10.03
CA ASP A 154 -1.94 7.55 -8.76
C ASP A 154 -0.42 7.57 -8.95
N PRO A 155 0.21 8.75 -9.07
CA PRO A 155 1.66 8.89 -9.25
C PRO A 155 2.49 8.30 -8.09
N GLY A 156 1.88 8.08 -6.94
CA GLY A 156 2.53 7.44 -5.78
C GLY A 156 2.39 5.92 -5.75
N HIS A 157 1.77 5.31 -6.76
CA HIS A 157 1.52 3.87 -6.80
C HIS A 157 2.78 3.06 -7.15
N TYR A 158 3.64 2.89 -6.15
CA TYR A 158 4.97 2.28 -6.32
C TYR A 158 4.95 0.85 -6.89
N ARG A 159 3.84 0.07 -6.72
CA ARG A 159 3.72 -1.27 -7.30
C ARG A 159 3.51 -1.23 -8.80
N ALA A 160 2.65 -0.33 -9.31
CA ALA A 160 2.47 -0.14 -10.75
C ALA A 160 3.80 0.30 -11.39
N LEU A 161 4.51 1.23 -10.74
CA LEU A 161 5.84 1.65 -11.18
C LEU A 161 6.84 0.49 -11.15
N THR A 162 6.79 -0.39 -10.14
CA THR A 162 7.64 -1.60 -10.10
C THR A 162 7.34 -2.52 -11.28
N ASN A 163 6.07 -2.71 -11.63
CA ASN A 163 5.67 -3.57 -12.74
C ASN A 163 6.08 -2.97 -14.10
N LEU A 164 6.03 -1.65 -14.27
CA LEU A 164 6.65 -0.98 -15.43
C LEU A 164 8.14 -1.25 -15.51
N GLY A 165 8.85 -1.16 -14.37
CA GLY A 165 10.26 -1.52 -14.31
C GLY A 165 10.53 -2.98 -14.65
N ASN A 166 9.62 -3.90 -14.30
CA ASN A 166 9.71 -5.31 -14.68
C ASN A 166 9.62 -5.49 -16.19
N LEU A 167 8.70 -4.80 -16.88
CA LEU A 167 8.61 -4.82 -18.34
C LEU A 167 9.93 -4.35 -18.99
N GLU A 168 10.54 -3.28 -18.48
CA GLU A 168 11.84 -2.82 -18.97
C GLU A 168 12.96 -3.84 -18.71
N LEU A 169 12.94 -4.48 -17.55
CA LEU A 169 13.92 -5.50 -17.17
C LEU A 169 13.83 -6.74 -18.08
N GLU A 170 12.60 -7.20 -18.34
CA GLU A 170 12.32 -8.35 -19.22
C GLU A 170 12.69 -8.04 -20.67
N ALA A 171 12.47 -6.82 -21.13
CA ALA A 171 12.90 -6.35 -22.44
C ALA A 171 14.42 -6.10 -22.56
N GLY A 172 15.20 -6.32 -21.48
CA GLY A 172 16.64 -6.11 -21.46
C GLY A 172 17.08 -4.64 -21.36
N ARG A 173 16.15 -3.71 -21.16
CA ARG A 173 16.40 -2.28 -20.97
C ARG A 173 16.77 -1.98 -19.52
N PHE A 174 17.95 -2.47 -19.10
CA PHE A 174 18.35 -2.49 -17.68
C PHE A 174 18.61 -1.09 -17.09
N ALA A 175 19.01 -0.11 -17.89
CA ALA A 175 19.24 1.26 -17.43
C ALA A 175 17.91 1.99 -17.16
N GLU A 176 16.92 1.76 -18.00
CA GLU A 176 15.56 2.26 -17.84
C GLU A 176 14.90 1.63 -16.60
N ALA A 177 15.02 0.30 -16.46
CA ALA A 177 14.54 -0.43 -15.28
C ALA A 177 15.17 0.10 -13.98
N GLU A 178 16.49 0.36 -13.98
CA GLU A 178 17.19 0.94 -12.84
C GLU A 178 16.61 2.31 -12.46
N THR A 179 16.38 3.18 -13.45
CA THR A 179 15.83 4.52 -13.23
C THR A 179 14.46 4.42 -12.56
N ILE A 180 13.61 3.53 -13.06
CA ILE A 180 12.28 3.29 -12.50
C ILE A 180 12.37 2.74 -11.07
N TYR A 181 13.21 1.76 -10.80
CA TYR A 181 13.32 1.18 -9.46
C TYR A 181 13.93 2.15 -8.43
N ARG A 182 14.79 3.07 -8.85
CA ARG A 182 15.26 4.15 -7.97
C ARG A 182 14.10 5.07 -7.56
N GLU A 183 13.17 5.35 -8.47
CA GLU A 183 11.96 6.10 -8.16
C GLU A 183 11.04 5.30 -7.21
N VAL A 184 10.86 4.01 -7.44
CA VAL A 184 10.12 3.12 -6.52
C VAL A 184 10.66 3.22 -5.10
N ILE A 185 11.98 3.15 -4.91
CA ILE A 185 12.61 3.26 -3.58
C ILE A 185 12.41 4.67 -2.98
N ARG A 186 12.42 5.72 -3.80
CA ARG A 186 12.13 7.08 -3.33
C ARG A 186 10.70 7.23 -2.82
N LEU A 187 9.73 6.58 -3.46
CA LEU A 187 8.31 6.58 -3.07
C LEU A 187 8.04 5.67 -1.86
N ALA A 188 8.68 4.50 -1.82
CA ALA A 188 8.50 3.47 -0.80
C ALA A 188 9.85 2.87 -0.36
N PRO A 189 10.60 3.57 0.52
CA PRO A 189 11.95 3.16 0.93
C PRO A 189 12.02 1.80 1.62
N GLU A 190 10.94 1.35 2.24
CA GLU A 190 10.86 0.05 2.92
C GLU A 190 10.26 -1.07 2.04
N TYR A 191 9.97 -0.79 0.77
CA TYR A 191 9.46 -1.79 -0.15
C TYR A 191 10.58 -2.72 -0.62
N ASP A 192 10.59 -3.94 -0.12
CA ASP A 192 11.59 -4.98 -0.38
C ASP A 192 11.73 -5.32 -1.87
N GLY A 193 10.62 -5.40 -2.62
CA GLY A 193 10.61 -5.65 -4.06
C GLY A 193 11.36 -4.59 -4.86
N GLY A 194 11.23 -3.31 -4.51
CA GLY A 194 11.96 -2.22 -5.15
C GLY A 194 13.47 -2.38 -5.02
N HIS A 195 13.96 -2.68 -3.81
CA HIS A 195 15.40 -2.93 -3.58
C HIS A 195 15.88 -4.19 -4.29
N HIS A 196 15.12 -5.29 -4.23
CA HIS A 196 15.47 -6.53 -4.92
C HIS A 196 15.63 -6.31 -6.43
N ASN A 197 14.61 -5.71 -7.06
CA ASN A 197 14.58 -5.52 -8.51
C ASN A 197 15.63 -4.50 -8.99
N LEU A 198 15.87 -3.43 -8.22
CA LEU A 198 17.01 -2.53 -8.47
C LEU A 198 18.32 -3.32 -8.46
N GLY A 199 18.51 -4.19 -7.47
CA GLY A 199 19.72 -5.01 -7.38
C GLY A 199 19.90 -5.93 -8.59
N VAL A 200 18.81 -6.50 -9.11
CA VAL A 200 18.83 -7.31 -10.34
C VAL A 200 19.22 -6.46 -11.55
N ALA A 201 18.56 -5.30 -11.77
CA ALA A 201 18.84 -4.41 -12.90
C ALA A 201 20.30 -3.92 -12.92
N VAL A 202 20.83 -3.49 -11.77
CA VAL A 202 22.21 -3.04 -11.59
C VAL A 202 23.21 -4.17 -11.86
N ARG A 203 22.92 -5.38 -11.37
CA ARG A 203 23.77 -6.56 -11.63
C ARG A 203 23.81 -6.95 -13.10
N ARG A 204 22.68 -6.86 -13.82
CA ARG A 204 22.61 -7.11 -15.25
C ARG A 204 23.46 -6.14 -16.07
N GLN A 205 23.74 -4.96 -15.54
CA GLN A 205 24.64 -3.96 -16.12
C GLN A 205 26.13 -4.17 -15.74
N GLY A 206 26.48 -5.29 -15.10
CA GLY A 206 27.86 -5.60 -14.69
C GLY A 206 28.28 -5.04 -13.33
N ARG A 207 27.45 -4.20 -12.67
CA ARG A 207 27.74 -3.64 -11.34
C ARG A 207 27.39 -4.62 -10.21
N VAL A 208 28.06 -5.78 -10.20
CA VAL A 208 27.72 -6.93 -9.34
C VAL A 208 27.70 -6.59 -7.86
N ALA A 209 28.73 -5.90 -7.35
CA ALA A 209 28.85 -5.58 -5.92
C ALA A 209 27.73 -4.64 -5.45
N GLU A 210 27.35 -3.67 -6.26
CA GLU A 210 26.23 -2.76 -5.98
C GLU A 210 24.90 -3.51 -6.00
N GLY A 211 24.68 -4.35 -7.02
CA GLY A 211 23.48 -5.17 -7.14
C GLY A 211 23.27 -6.09 -5.94
N VAL A 212 24.35 -6.75 -5.47
CA VAL A 212 24.30 -7.61 -4.27
C VAL A 212 23.92 -6.81 -3.01
N ARG A 213 24.40 -5.56 -2.85
CA ARG A 213 24.01 -4.72 -1.71
C ARG A 213 22.51 -4.44 -1.72
N HIS A 214 21.94 -4.06 -2.87
CA HIS A 214 20.51 -3.82 -2.99
C HIS A 214 19.67 -5.07 -2.74
N ILE A 215 20.05 -6.23 -3.30
CA ILE A 215 19.37 -7.51 -3.05
C ILE A 215 19.36 -7.84 -1.55
N ARG A 216 20.50 -7.71 -0.86
CA ARG A 216 20.59 -7.94 0.59
C ARG A 216 19.73 -6.96 1.39
N GLN A 217 19.60 -5.71 0.93
CA GLN A 217 18.71 -4.76 1.56
C GLN A 217 17.25 -5.19 1.40
N GLY A 218 16.83 -5.60 0.20
CA GLY A 218 15.49 -6.14 -0.04
C GLY A 218 15.19 -7.35 0.86
N GLN A 219 16.12 -8.29 0.97
CA GLN A 219 15.96 -9.46 1.84
C GLN A 219 15.77 -9.08 3.33
N ARG A 220 16.54 -8.10 3.82
CA ARG A 220 16.38 -7.60 5.20
C ARG A 220 15.00 -6.99 5.44
N LEU A 221 14.52 -6.19 4.48
CA LEU A 221 13.19 -5.57 4.54
C LEU A 221 12.07 -6.63 4.49
N ALA A 222 12.21 -7.64 3.63
CA ALA A 222 11.26 -8.76 3.57
C ALA A 222 11.19 -9.53 4.90
N MET A 223 12.34 -9.79 5.53
CA MET A 223 12.40 -10.44 6.84
C MET A 223 11.78 -9.59 7.95
N LYS A 224 12.01 -8.25 7.92
CA LYS A 224 11.40 -7.32 8.88
C LYS A 224 9.89 -7.36 8.75
N ARG A 225 9.35 -7.23 7.53
CA ARG A 225 7.91 -7.27 7.26
C ARG A 225 7.28 -8.59 7.71
N SER A 226 7.87 -9.74 7.37
CA SER A 226 7.37 -11.06 7.78
C SER A 226 7.28 -11.21 9.31
N ARG A 227 8.24 -10.64 10.05
CA ARG A 227 8.19 -10.64 11.53
C ARG A 227 7.08 -9.75 12.06
N GLU A 228 6.89 -8.56 11.48
CA GLU A 228 5.83 -7.62 11.87
C GLU A 228 4.45 -8.22 11.60
N ASP A 229 4.23 -8.85 10.43
CA ASP A 229 3.00 -9.53 10.06
C ASP A 229 2.70 -10.69 11.05
N THR A 230 3.70 -11.53 11.34
CA THR A 230 3.55 -12.62 12.34
C THR A 230 3.20 -12.09 13.73
N GLN A 231 3.85 -10.99 14.16
CA GLN A 231 3.55 -10.37 15.45
C GLN A 231 2.13 -9.78 15.51
N ALA A 232 1.68 -9.18 14.39
CA ALA A 232 0.34 -8.63 14.27
C ALA A 232 -0.72 -9.74 14.33
N GLU A 233 -0.52 -10.86 13.60
CA GLU A 233 -1.40 -12.02 13.64
C GLU A 233 -1.48 -12.64 15.03
N VAL A 234 -0.34 -12.84 15.70
CA VAL A 234 -0.29 -13.36 17.07
C VAL A 234 -1.04 -12.43 18.02
N LYS A 235 -0.81 -11.10 17.93
CA LYS A 235 -1.51 -10.12 18.76
C LYS A 235 -3.01 -10.13 18.52
N GLU A 236 -3.45 -10.27 17.27
CA GLU A 236 -4.86 -10.36 16.91
C GLU A 236 -5.51 -11.64 17.46
N GLN A 237 -4.85 -12.80 17.32
CA GLN A 237 -5.31 -14.06 17.92
C GLN A 237 -5.44 -13.95 19.44
N PHE A 238 -4.46 -13.32 20.11
CA PHE A 238 -4.53 -13.09 21.56
C PHE A 238 -5.64 -12.12 21.95
N SER A 239 -5.98 -11.13 21.12
CA SER A 239 -7.07 -10.19 21.39
C SER A 239 -8.46 -10.83 21.21
N ARG A 240 -8.60 -11.71 20.22
CA ARG A 240 -9.86 -12.42 19.92
C ARG A 240 -10.17 -13.54 20.92
N ASN A 241 -9.17 -14.09 21.61
CA ASN A 241 -9.36 -15.20 22.51
C ASN A 241 -8.91 -14.85 23.96
N PRO A 242 -9.82 -14.31 24.79
CA PRO A 242 -9.47 -13.88 26.16
C PRO A 242 -8.93 -15.01 27.03
N ASN A 243 -9.22 -16.27 26.70
CA ASN A 243 -8.71 -17.44 27.43
C ASN A 243 -7.21 -17.68 27.21
N LEU A 244 -6.63 -17.17 26.12
CA LEU A 244 -5.19 -17.24 25.87
C LEU A 244 -4.35 -16.40 26.86
N LYS A 245 -4.96 -15.41 27.52
CA LYS A 245 -4.29 -14.68 28.61
C LYS A 245 -3.95 -15.62 29.78
N TYR A 246 -4.85 -16.56 30.09
CA TYR A 246 -4.63 -17.53 31.16
C TYR A 246 -3.59 -18.58 30.80
N LEU A 247 -3.42 -18.90 29.50
CA LEU A 247 -2.38 -19.82 29.04
C LEU A 247 -0.97 -19.34 29.40
N ARG A 248 -0.72 -18.03 29.29
CA ARG A 248 0.59 -17.43 29.70
C ARG A 248 0.85 -17.65 31.19
N PHE A 249 -0.15 -17.44 32.00
CA PHE A 249 -0.03 -17.68 33.46
C PHE A 249 0.13 -19.16 33.78
N ALA A 250 -0.56 -20.05 33.05
CA ALA A 250 -0.40 -21.50 33.20
C ALA A 250 1.03 -21.95 32.83
N VAL A 251 1.58 -21.44 31.69
CA VAL A 251 2.97 -21.75 31.30
C VAL A 251 3.98 -21.22 32.31
N LEU A 252 3.80 -19.98 32.80
CA LEU A 252 4.67 -19.42 33.83
C LEU A 252 4.58 -20.21 35.15
N ALA A 253 3.38 -20.65 35.56
CA ALA A 253 3.19 -21.47 36.73
C ALA A 253 3.87 -22.86 36.61
N VAL A 254 3.78 -23.49 35.43
CA VAL A 254 4.47 -24.76 35.14
C VAL A 254 5.98 -24.57 35.18
N LEU A 255 6.52 -23.50 34.56
CA LEU A 255 7.94 -23.20 34.61
C LEU A 255 8.43 -22.92 36.03
N ALA A 256 7.66 -22.16 36.83
CA ALA A 256 7.98 -21.89 38.22
C ALA A 256 7.96 -23.19 39.04
N LEU A 257 7.00 -24.09 38.79
CA LEU A 257 6.92 -25.41 39.45
C LEU A 257 8.13 -26.28 39.09
N ILE A 258 8.54 -26.30 37.81
CA ILE A 258 9.72 -27.06 37.36
C ILE A 258 10.98 -26.54 38.07
N VAL A 259 11.17 -25.21 38.12
CA VAL A 259 12.32 -24.60 38.82
C VAL A 259 12.27 -24.92 40.31
N PHE A 260 11.11 -24.84 40.94
CA PHE A 260 10.93 -25.15 42.36
C PHE A 260 11.30 -26.60 42.66
N LEU A 261 10.81 -27.55 41.83
CA LEU A 261 11.12 -28.98 41.99
C LEU A 261 12.60 -29.29 41.76
N ALA A 262 13.22 -28.62 40.77
CA ALA A 262 14.67 -28.77 40.52
C ALA A 262 15.52 -28.27 41.69
N LEU A 263 15.15 -27.14 42.30
CA LEU A 263 15.86 -26.59 43.46
C LEU A 263 15.66 -27.48 44.71
N ARG A 264 14.51 -28.09 44.88
CA ARG A 264 14.22 -28.98 46.00
C ARG A 264 14.91 -30.35 45.87
N GLY A 265 15.09 -30.85 44.62
CA GLY A 265 15.83 -32.09 44.34
C GLY A 265 17.34 -31.95 44.41
N ALA A 266 17.90 -30.75 44.33
CA ALA A 266 19.32 -30.47 44.44
C ALA A 266 19.81 -30.26 45.89
N GLY A 267 18.87 -30.26 46.88
CA GLY A 267 19.15 -30.07 48.33
C GLY A 267 19.00 -31.34 49.17
N SER A 268 18.78 -32.51 48.55
CA SER A 268 18.79 -33.83 49.19
C SER A 268 19.95 -34.64 48.62
#